data_49d6873d05371ae9e19dbf02943e4a96
#
_entry.id   49d6873d05371ae9e19dbf02943e4a96
#
_cell.length_a   1.000
_cell.length_b   1.000
_cell.length_c   1.000
_cell.angle_alpha   90.00
_cell.angle_beta   90.00
_cell.angle_gamma   90.00
#
_symmetry.space_group_name_H-M   'P 1'
#
loop_
_entity.id
_entity.type
_entity.pdbx_description
1 polymer ?
#
loop_
_entity_poly.entity_id
_entity_poly.type
_entity_poly.pdbx_seq_one_letter_code
_entity_poly.pdbx_strand_id
1 'polypeptide(L)'
;MIIGIDLGTTNSLAACFKDGNVEIIPNRLGKKLTPSIVSIDEDGTVYVGETAKERFMLHPLESARVFKRSMGTHKEFQLGNQTFTAEELSSLVLRSLKEDAEAYLNEEVTEAIISVPAYFNDLQRKATKQAGELAGLKVSRIINEPTAAALAYGMHHQAKDSRYLVFDLGGGTFDVSILELYGSIMEVHAIAGDNFIGGEDFTALLCSMFLEHTQIAPESLDMRTLHEVIKTAEACKCAFSDQHEITMSCTIHNQTYKMNLTLEEYEDACAPLLEKLRRPIERSLRDAHLSLSDIDQIVLVGGATRLPIVQRFVERLFNRMPEKLVDPDCAVVLGAAIQCGMKERQKEIQEIILTDVCPYTLGTEVVVNNGFFEERGHYLPIIERNTVIPVSRTQTVYTAYDNQTQVNIKVLQGESRLAHHNLYLGEVEVPVPAGPKGKEAISITYTYDINSLLEVEVFVHSTGVRKIIMIQNEITRISDEEAEVRMKKLQYLKQNPRYEELNRLQLLRGERLYEEIPEKRNEIDHAIMEFEQVLSKQDRLKIEQSRKQLTSFLDILEFHMNE
;
A
#
# COMPACT_ATOMS: atom_id res chain seq x y z
N MET A 1 -6.60 26.02 0.77
CA MET A 1 -7.53 24.85 0.73
C MET A 1 -6.74 23.56 0.59
N ILE A 2 -7.20 22.46 1.25
CA ILE A 2 -6.66 21.12 1.08
C ILE A 2 -7.65 20.26 0.29
N ILE A 3 -7.17 19.42 -0.64
CA ILE A 3 -8.00 18.52 -1.44
C ILE A 3 -7.53 17.06 -1.31
N GLY A 4 -8.46 16.13 -1.48
CA GLY A 4 -8.19 14.71 -1.68
C GLY A 4 -8.02 14.41 -3.15
N ILE A 5 -6.99 13.65 -3.50
CA ILE A 5 -6.73 13.23 -4.88
C ILE A 5 -6.61 11.72 -4.94
N ASP A 6 -7.36 11.12 -5.83
CA ASP A 6 -7.11 9.77 -6.30
C ASP A 6 -6.29 9.84 -7.60
N LEU A 7 -5.00 9.52 -7.51
CA LEU A 7 -4.11 9.46 -8.66
C LEU A 7 -4.14 8.04 -9.24
N GLY A 8 -5.11 7.74 -10.11
CA GLY A 8 -5.28 6.41 -10.68
C GLY A 8 -4.39 6.12 -11.89
N THR A 9 -4.22 4.84 -12.23
CA THR A 9 -3.45 4.40 -13.41
C THR A 9 -4.11 4.82 -14.72
N THR A 10 -5.44 4.76 -14.78
CA THR A 10 -6.23 5.06 -15.99
C THR A 10 -6.97 6.37 -15.86
N ASN A 11 -7.58 6.65 -14.72
CA ASN A 11 -8.30 7.87 -14.43
C ASN A 11 -7.90 8.42 -13.06
N SER A 12 -7.91 9.74 -12.93
CA SER A 12 -7.65 10.44 -11.68
C SER A 12 -8.84 11.34 -11.31
N LEU A 13 -9.04 11.57 -10.01
CA LEU A 13 -10.14 12.37 -9.48
C LEU A 13 -9.63 13.30 -8.38
N ALA A 14 -10.34 14.42 -8.20
CA ALA A 14 -10.17 15.31 -7.06
C ALA A 14 -11.49 15.48 -6.30
N ALA A 15 -11.41 15.65 -4.99
CA ALA A 15 -12.56 15.96 -4.14
C ALA A 15 -12.14 16.84 -2.96
N CYS A 16 -13.10 17.56 -2.39
CA CYS A 16 -12.89 18.37 -1.19
C CYS A 16 -13.91 18.02 -0.13
N PHE A 17 -13.60 18.36 1.12
CA PHE A 17 -14.56 18.35 2.21
C PHE A 17 -14.98 19.78 2.49
N LYS A 18 -16.27 20.08 2.31
CA LYS A 18 -16.82 21.43 2.46
C LYS A 18 -18.22 21.38 3.07
N ASP A 19 -18.50 22.26 4.01
CA ASP A 19 -19.81 22.43 4.66
C ASP A 19 -20.42 21.11 5.18
N GLY A 20 -19.57 20.25 5.76
CA GLY A 20 -19.99 18.96 6.33
C GLY A 20 -20.16 17.82 5.31
N ASN A 21 -19.89 18.06 4.03
CA ASN A 21 -20.08 17.08 2.96
C ASN A 21 -18.81 16.91 2.12
N VAL A 22 -18.70 15.74 1.49
CA VAL A 22 -17.68 15.48 0.48
C VAL A 22 -18.23 15.84 -0.89
N GLU A 23 -17.50 16.66 -1.63
CA GLU A 23 -17.82 17.05 -2.99
C GLU A 23 -16.74 16.60 -3.96
N ILE A 24 -17.13 15.85 -5.00
CA ILE A 24 -16.23 15.52 -6.10
C ILE A 24 -16.08 16.75 -6.98
N ILE A 25 -14.85 17.14 -7.24
CA ILE A 25 -14.52 18.29 -8.07
C ILE A 25 -14.53 17.86 -9.55
N PRO A 26 -15.44 18.41 -10.37
CA PRO A 26 -15.42 18.14 -11.79
C PRO A 26 -14.23 18.80 -12.46
N ASN A 27 -13.69 18.16 -13.51
CA ASN A 27 -12.70 18.80 -14.35
C ASN A 27 -13.31 19.92 -15.20
N ARG A 28 -12.47 20.66 -15.93
CA ARG A 28 -12.88 21.78 -16.81
C ARG A 28 -13.89 21.41 -17.91
N LEU A 29 -14.11 20.11 -18.17
CA LEU A 29 -15.13 19.60 -19.09
C LEU A 29 -16.42 19.15 -18.36
N GLY A 30 -16.53 19.39 -17.05
CA GLY A 30 -17.67 18.99 -16.22
C GLY A 30 -17.72 17.50 -15.90
N LYS A 31 -16.67 16.73 -16.18
CA LYS A 31 -16.58 15.30 -15.90
C LYS A 31 -15.93 15.06 -14.54
N LYS A 32 -16.37 14.02 -13.82
CA LYS A 32 -15.76 13.60 -12.54
C LYS A 32 -14.38 12.97 -12.74
N LEU A 33 -14.23 12.18 -13.80
CA LEU A 33 -13.02 11.45 -14.13
C LEU A 33 -12.14 12.24 -15.08
N THR A 34 -10.85 12.31 -14.79
CA THR A 34 -9.83 12.87 -15.67
C THR A 34 -8.89 11.72 -16.09
N PRO A 35 -8.85 11.35 -17.38
CA PRO A 35 -7.93 10.32 -17.85
C PRO A 35 -6.47 10.64 -17.47
N SER A 36 -5.75 9.67 -16.94
CA SER A 36 -4.32 9.79 -16.59
C SER A 36 -3.45 9.64 -17.85
N ILE A 37 -3.65 10.54 -18.79
CA ILE A 37 -2.95 10.60 -20.09
C ILE A 37 -2.37 12.00 -20.27
N VAL A 38 -1.14 12.05 -20.76
CA VAL A 38 -0.41 13.26 -21.09
C VAL A 38 0.03 13.20 -22.54
N SER A 39 -0.14 14.29 -23.26
CA SER A 39 0.40 14.48 -24.62
C SER A 39 1.10 15.83 -24.72
N ILE A 40 2.19 15.90 -25.45
CA ILE A 40 2.97 17.12 -25.62
C ILE A 40 3.15 17.39 -27.12
N ASP A 41 2.83 18.61 -27.52
CA ASP A 41 2.98 19.02 -28.92
C ASP A 41 4.44 19.45 -29.25
N GLU A 42 4.75 19.60 -30.53
CA GLU A 42 6.07 20.04 -30.99
C GLU A 42 6.46 21.44 -30.47
N ASP A 43 5.48 22.29 -30.19
CA ASP A 43 5.68 23.64 -29.62
C ASP A 43 5.82 23.63 -28.09
N GLY A 44 5.72 22.42 -27.43
CA GLY A 44 5.80 22.24 -25.98
C GLY A 44 4.47 22.41 -25.26
N THR A 45 3.35 22.57 -25.99
CA THR A 45 2.02 22.62 -25.37
C THR A 45 1.67 21.27 -24.73
N VAL A 46 1.31 21.29 -23.45
CA VAL A 46 0.95 20.10 -22.67
C VAL A 46 -0.57 19.93 -22.65
N TYR A 47 -1.01 18.75 -23.00
CA TYR A 47 -2.40 18.31 -22.91
C TYR A 47 -2.53 17.21 -21.85
N VAL A 48 -3.58 17.27 -21.04
CA VAL A 48 -3.88 16.29 -20.00
C VAL A 48 -5.35 15.88 -20.10
N GLY A 49 -5.65 14.66 -19.72
CA GLY A 49 -7.02 14.15 -19.59
C GLY A 49 -7.66 13.82 -20.95
N GLU A 50 -8.92 14.18 -21.16
CA GLU A 50 -9.67 13.84 -22.37
C GLU A 50 -9.01 14.39 -23.64
N THR A 51 -8.47 15.60 -23.60
CA THR A 51 -7.78 16.20 -24.75
C THR A 51 -6.53 15.41 -25.12
N ALA A 52 -5.74 14.98 -24.12
CA ALA A 52 -4.60 14.12 -24.34
C ALA A 52 -5.03 12.73 -24.85
N LYS A 53 -6.18 12.21 -24.39
CA LYS A 53 -6.74 10.94 -24.85
C LYS A 53 -7.12 10.98 -26.33
N GLU A 54 -7.70 12.08 -26.81
CA GLU A 54 -8.00 12.25 -28.24
C GLU A 54 -6.70 12.41 -29.06
N ARG A 55 -5.73 13.19 -28.54
CA ARG A 55 -4.41 13.31 -29.19
C ARG A 55 -3.65 11.98 -29.25
N PHE A 56 -3.76 11.14 -28.24
CA PHE A 56 -3.11 9.85 -28.22
C PHE A 56 -3.49 8.97 -29.42
N MET A 57 -4.68 9.15 -29.98
CA MET A 57 -5.12 8.43 -31.18
C MET A 57 -4.42 8.92 -32.46
N LEU A 58 -4.06 10.20 -32.51
CA LEU A 58 -3.46 10.82 -33.68
C LEU A 58 -1.93 10.90 -33.56
N HIS A 59 -1.44 11.10 -32.33
CA HIS A 59 -0.05 11.38 -32.00
C HIS A 59 0.44 10.44 -30.86
N PRO A 60 0.45 9.12 -31.08
CA PRO A 60 0.81 8.16 -30.01
C PRO A 60 2.25 8.30 -29.52
N LEU A 61 3.18 8.73 -30.39
CA LEU A 61 4.60 8.95 -30.04
C LEU A 61 4.83 10.22 -29.22
N GLU A 62 3.85 11.11 -29.17
CA GLU A 62 3.87 12.36 -28.40
C GLU A 62 3.04 12.25 -27.13
N SER A 63 2.59 11.05 -26.77
CA SER A 63 1.64 10.82 -25.70
C SER A 63 2.05 9.65 -24.81
N ALA A 64 1.73 9.73 -23.51
CA ALA A 64 1.98 8.68 -22.53
C ALA A 64 0.73 8.36 -21.71
N ARG A 65 0.56 7.08 -21.39
CA ARG A 65 -0.47 6.54 -20.50
C ARG A 65 0.11 5.44 -19.60
N VAL A 66 -0.62 5.03 -18.58
CA VAL A 66 -0.26 3.91 -17.68
C VAL A 66 1.11 4.10 -16.98
N PHE A 67 1.63 5.32 -16.95
CA PHE A 67 2.94 5.62 -16.36
C PHE A 67 2.99 5.43 -14.84
N LYS A 68 1.85 5.45 -14.12
CA LYS A 68 1.78 5.16 -12.68
C LYS A 68 2.40 3.80 -12.32
N ARG A 69 2.29 2.79 -13.18
CA ARG A 69 2.96 1.48 -12.98
C ARG A 69 4.49 1.56 -12.92
N SER A 70 5.06 2.65 -13.42
CA SER A 70 6.51 2.86 -13.47
C SER A 70 7.01 3.86 -12.41
N MET A 71 6.14 4.27 -11.47
CA MET A 71 6.53 5.12 -10.35
C MET A 71 7.66 4.49 -9.52
N GLY A 72 8.65 5.30 -9.16
CA GLY A 72 9.81 4.85 -8.40
C GLY A 72 10.77 3.94 -9.17
N THR A 73 10.67 3.91 -10.50
CA THR A 73 11.60 3.18 -11.38
C THR A 73 12.38 4.15 -12.28
N HIS A 74 13.44 3.66 -12.91
CA HIS A 74 14.21 4.44 -13.89
C HIS A 74 13.63 4.39 -15.31
N LYS A 75 12.37 3.96 -15.48
CA LYS A 75 11.76 3.92 -16.80
C LYS A 75 11.48 5.33 -17.29
N GLU A 76 11.96 5.61 -18.49
CA GLU A 76 11.73 6.85 -19.20
C GLU A 76 10.64 6.69 -20.28
N PHE A 77 9.90 7.77 -20.50
CA PHE A 77 8.84 7.88 -21.50
C PHE A 77 9.25 8.96 -22.52
N GLN A 78 9.39 8.53 -23.77
CA GLN A 78 9.71 9.45 -24.87
C GLN A 78 8.42 10.03 -25.43
N LEU A 79 8.24 11.35 -25.37
CA LEU A 79 7.14 12.09 -25.99
C LEU A 79 7.72 13.09 -26.98
N GLY A 80 7.63 12.77 -28.27
CA GLY A 80 8.31 13.52 -29.31
C GLY A 80 9.83 13.57 -29.07
N ASN A 81 10.37 14.77 -28.93
CA ASN A 81 11.81 15.01 -28.68
C ASN A 81 12.18 15.15 -27.19
N GLN A 82 11.22 14.95 -26.29
CA GLN A 82 11.41 15.11 -24.83
C GLN A 82 11.27 13.79 -24.13
N THR A 83 12.02 13.63 -23.04
CA THR A 83 12.02 12.43 -22.19
C THR A 83 11.49 12.79 -20.82
N PHE A 84 10.60 11.97 -20.27
CA PHE A 84 9.95 12.18 -18.98
C PHE A 84 10.04 10.95 -18.10
N THR A 85 10.14 11.15 -16.80
CA THR A 85 9.92 10.10 -15.81
C THR A 85 8.43 9.92 -15.51
N ALA A 86 8.08 8.85 -14.82
CA ALA A 86 6.70 8.62 -14.37
C ALA A 86 6.22 9.71 -13.40
N GLU A 87 7.13 10.21 -12.54
CA GLU A 87 6.89 11.28 -11.58
C GLU A 87 6.54 12.60 -12.28
N GLU A 88 7.30 12.96 -13.32
CA GLU A 88 7.06 14.17 -14.10
C GLU A 88 5.72 14.11 -14.84
N LEU A 89 5.39 12.99 -15.48
CA LEU A 89 4.09 12.81 -16.14
C LEU A 89 2.94 12.84 -15.12
N SER A 90 3.10 12.20 -13.96
CA SER A 90 2.12 12.24 -12.89
C SER A 90 1.94 13.66 -12.34
N SER A 91 3.01 14.46 -12.27
CA SER A 91 2.94 15.85 -11.83
C SER A 91 2.09 16.72 -12.74
N LEU A 92 2.12 16.47 -14.06
CA LEU A 92 1.28 17.18 -15.02
C LEU A 92 -0.20 16.86 -14.82
N VAL A 93 -0.55 15.60 -14.52
CA VAL A 93 -1.92 15.21 -14.17
C VAL A 93 -2.36 15.89 -12.87
N LEU A 94 -1.52 15.83 -11.82
CA LEU A 94 -1.80 16.46 -10.53
C LEU A 94 -1.96 17.97 -10.63
N ARG A 95 -1.15 18.63 -11.47
CA ARG A 95 -1.27 20.07 -11.76
C ARG A 95 -2.62 20.38 -12.43
N SER A 96 -3.03 19.58 -13.41
CA SER A 96 -4.33 19.77 -14.06
C SER A 96 -5.48 19.64 -13.06
N LEU A 97 -5.44 18.64 -12.17
CA LEU A 97 -6.45 18.48 -11.12
C LEU A 97 -6.45 19.63 -10.12
N LYS A 98 -5.26 20.17 -9.76
CA LYS A 98 -5.13 21.37 -8.92
C LYS A 98 -5.80 22.58 -9.59
N GLU A 99 -5.49 22.86 -10.86
CA GLU A 99 -6.07 23.96 -11.62
C GLU A 99 -7.61 23.83 -11.73
N ASP A 100 -8.11 22.63 -11.98
CA ASP A 100 -9.55 22.36 -12.02
C ASP A 100 -10.20 22.60 -10.65
N ALA A 101 -9.52 22.20 -9.56
CA ALA A 101 -9.98 22.42 -8.20
C ALA A 101 -9.99 23.92 -7.82
N GLU A 102 -8.94 24.67 -8.16
CA GLU A 102 -8.86 26.12 -7.94
C GLU A 102 -9.97 26.87 -8.69
N ALA A 103 -10.23 26.47 -9.93
CA ALA A 103 -11.31 27.05 -10.74
C ALA A 103 -12.71 26.74 -10.16
N TYR A 104 -12.93 25.51 -9.69
CA TYR A 104 -14.21 25.08 -9.11
C TYR A 104 -14.47 25.71 -7.74
N LEU A 105 -13.46 25.75 -6.88
CA LEU A 105 -13.56 26.27 -5.52
C LEU A 105 -13.45 27.80 -5.45
N ASN A 106 -12.94 28.44 -6.51
CA ASN A 106 -12.54 29.85 -6.56
C ASN A 106 -11.60 30.24 -5.39
N GLU A 107 -10.68 29.32 -5.05
CA GLU A 107 -9.73 29.44 -3.95
C GLU A 107 -8.41 28.74 -4.31
N GLU A 108 -7.28 29.24 -3.81
CA GLU A 108 -5.97 28.63 -4.01
C GLU A 108 -5.88 27.27 -3.30
N VAL A 109 -5.41 26.25 -4.03
CA VAL A 109 -5.17 24.90 -3.52
C VAL A 109 -3.69 24.71 -3.26
N THR A 110 -3.30 24.66 -2.01
CA THR A 110 -1.88 24.59 -1.58
C THR A 110 -1.48 23.22 -1.05
N GLU A 111 -2.44 22.41 -0.60
CA GLU A 111 -2.19 21.11 0.04
C GLU A 111 -3.03 20.01 -0.59
N ALA A 112 -2.49 18.79 -0.55
CA ALA A 112 -3.24 17.60 -0.97
C ALA A 112 -2.96 16.39 -0.07
N ILE A 113 -3.97 15.51 0.01
CA ILE A 113 -3.84 14.11 0.43
C ILE A 113 -3.99 13.27 -0.83
N ILE A 114 -2.97 12.47 -1.17
CA ILE A 114 -2.93 11.70 -2.42
C ILE A 114 -3.02 10.21 -2.08
N SER A 115 -3.89 9.49 -2.78
CA SER A 115 -4.01 8.04 -2.63
C SER A 115 -2.92 7.29 -3.40
N VAL A 116 -2.56 6.13 -2.85
CA VAL A 116 -1.67 5.16 -3.50
C VAL A 116 -2.19 3.74 -3.28
N PRO A 117 -1.90 2.80 -4.19
CA PRO A 117 -2.14 1.39 -3.94
C PRO A 117 -1.52 0.96 -2.61
N ALA A 118 -2.24 0.11 -1.87
CA ALA A 118 -1.76 -0.32 -0.56
C ALA A 118 -0.44 -1.09 -0.65
N TYR A 119 -0.24 -1.82 -1.75
CA TYR A 119 0.95 -2.62 -2.03
C TYR A 119 2.07 -1.85 -2.77
N PHE A 120 2.03 -0.50 -2.73
CA PHE A 120 3.17 0.32 -3.17
C PHE A 120 4.31 0.23 -2.16
N ASN A 121 5.53 -0.02 -2.69
CA ASN A 121 6.76 0.00 -1.89
C ASN A 121 7.18 1.44 -1.54
N ASP A 122 8.20 1.55 -0.71
CA ASP A 122 8.69 2.85 -0.22
C ASP A 122 9.12 3.80 -1.37
N LEU A 123 9.77 3.28 -2.42
CA LEU A 123 10.18 4.09 -3.58
C LEU A 123 8.98 4.65 -4.33
N GLN A 124 7.94 3.84 -4.56
CA GLN A 124 6.73 4.24 -5.27
C GLN A 124 5.93 5.29 -4.49
N ARG A 125 5.84 5.16 -3.16
CA ARG A 125 5.19 6.15 -2.28
C ARG A 125 5.92 7.49 -2.31
N LYS A 126 7.24 7.48 -2.22
CA LYS A 126 8.08 8.67 -2.32
C LYS A 126 7.97 9.34 -3.69
N ALA A 127 7.99 8.56 -4.76
CA ALA A 127 7.79 9.04 -6.12
C ALA A 127 6.42 9.74 -6.29
N THR A 128 5.36 9.20 -5.69
CA THR A 128 4.03 9.83 -5.70
C THR A 128 4.03 11.16 -4.94
N LYS A 129 4.69 11.22 -3.79
CA LYS A 129 4.85 12.47 -3.03
C LYS A 129 5.59 13.52 -3.85
N GLN A 130 6.71 13.14 -4.48
CA GLN A 130 7.48 14.00 -5.37
C GLN A 130 6.65 14.55 -6.54
N ALA A 131 5.84 13.69 -7.19
CA ALA A 131 4.96 14.13 -8.26
C ALA A 131 3.99 15.23 -7.79
N GLY A 132 3.47 15.13 -6.57
CA GLY A 132 2.64 16.16 -5.96
C GLY A 132 3.40 17.46 -5.71
N GLU A 133 4.62 17.38 -5.20
CA GLU A 133 5.48 18.55 -4.96
C GLU A 133 5.88 19.26 -6.27
N LEU A 134 6.19 18.49 -7.33
CA LEU A 134 6.42 19.02 -8.70
C LEU A 134 5.16 19.71 -9.27
N ALA A 135 3.97 19.28 -8.89
CA ALA A 135 2.71 19.93 -9.25
C ALA A 135 2.44 21.22 -8.45
N GLY A 136 3.30 21.58 -7.49
CA GLY A 136 3.13 22.74 -6.62
C GLY A 136 2.13 22.50 -5.49
N LEU A 137 1.99 21.25 -5.03
CA LEU A 137 1.16 20.86 -3.91
C LEU A 137 2.03 20.43 -2.73
N LYS A 138 1.72 20.90 -1.53
CA LYS A 138 2.27 20.30 -0.31
C LYS A 138 1.53 18.99 -0.05
N VAL A 139 2.20 17.85 -0.27
CA VAL A 139 1.62 16.53 0.01
C VAL A 139 1.70 16.27 1.51
N SER A 140 0.60 16.52 2.20
CA SER A 140 0.55 16.42 3.66
C SER A 140 0.43 14.99 4.17
N ARG A 141 -0.13 14.11 3.35
CA ARG A 141 -0.26 12.69 3.63
C ARG A 141 -0.39 11.88 2.34
N ILE A 142 0.22 10.71 2.33
CA ILE A 142 -0.11 9.62 1.39
C ILE A 142 -1.06 8.67 2.11
N ILE A 143 -2.20 8.35 1.51
CA ILE A 143 -3.20 7.42 2.06
C ILE A 143 -3.31 6.18 1.18
N ASN A 144 -3.47 5.00 1.77
CA ASN A 144 -3.72 3.78 1.01
C ASN A 144 -5.13 3.79 0.40
N GLU A 145 -5.25 3.42 -0.88
CA GLU A 145 -6.52 3.38 -1.63
C GLU A 145 -7.61 2.59 -0.87
N PRO A 146 -7.36 1.35 -0.37
CA PRO A 146 -8.39 0.62 0.36
C PRO A 146 -8.76 1.27 1.70
N THR A 147 -7.81 1.92 2.35
CA THR A 147 -8.06 2.66 3.59
C THR A 147 -8.96 3.88 3.32
N ALA A 148 -8.70 4.60 2.25
CA ALA A 148 -9.55 5.70 1.80
C ALA A 148 -10.96 5.20 1.42
N ALA A 149 -11.05 4.13 0.64
CA ALA A 149 -12.33 3.53 0.27
C ALA A 149 -13.14 3.11 1.51
N ALA A 150 -12.49 2.48 2.49
CA ALA A 150 -13.15 2.06 3.73
C ALA A 150 -13.68 3.26 4.55
N LEU A 151 -12.97 4.40 4.57
CA LEU A 151 -13.47 5.64 5.17
C LEU A 151 -14.75 6.11 4.50
N ALA A 152 -14.81 6.09 3.16
CA ALA A 152 -16.02 6.46 2.42
C ALA A 152 -17.20 5.56 2.75
N TYR A 153 -16.99 4.25 2.86
CA TYR A 153 -18.04 3.30 3.26
C TYR A 153 -18.43 3.44 4.73
N GLY A 154 -17.45 3.64 5.63
CA GLY A 154 -17.67 3.76 7.08
C GLY A 154 -18.56 4.96 7.46
N MET A 155 -18.48 6.06 6.71
CA MET A 155 -19.39 7.22 6.92
C MET A 155 -20.84 6.93 6.54
N HIS A 156 -21.08 6.00 5.63
CA HIS A 156 -22.45 5.64 5.20
C HIS A 156 -23.06 4.51 6.05
N HIS A 157 -22.25 3.76 6.79
CA HIS A 157 -22.72 2.68 7.65
C HIS A 157 -22.59 3.05 9.13
N GLN A 158 -23.72 3.17 9.82
CA GLN A 158 -23.81 3.14 11.29
C GLN A 158 -23.70 1.69 11.85
N ALA A 159 -23.08 0.78 11.11
CA ALA A 159 -23.02 -0.62 11.48
C ALA A 159 -21.98 -0.84 12.60
N LYS A 160 -22.39 -1.61 13.60
CA LYS A 160 -21.54 -2.16 14.66
C LYS A 160 -20.43 -3.02 14.05
N ASP A 161 -19.35 -3.12 14.79
CA ASP A 161 -18.21 -4.01 14.58
C ASP A 161 -18.32 -4.95 13.36
N SER A 162 -17.61 -4.63 12.28
CA SER A 162 -17.71 -5.38 11.02
C SER A 162 -16.34 -5.52 10.37
N ARG A 163 -16.10 -6.68 9.76
CA ARG A 163 -14.89 -6.97 8.98
C ARG A 163 -15.16 -6.80 7.50
N TYR A 164 -14.38 -5.94 6.89
CA TYR A 164 -14.45 -5.59 5.48
C TYR A 164 -13.29 -6.22 4.73
N LEU A 165 -13.59 -6.81 3.57
CA LEU A 165 -12.58 -7.07 2.56
C LEU A 165 -12.77 -6.04 1.46
N VAL A 166 -11.79 -5.17 1.30
CA VAL A 166 -11.73 -4.22 0.17
C VAL A 166 -11.00 -4.91 -0.97
N PHE A 167 -11.71 -5.09 -2.08
CA PHE A 167 -11.21 -5.65 -3.33
C PHE A 167 -11.06 -4.49 -4.33
N ASP A 168 -9.86 -3.99 -4.46
CA ASP A 168 -9.56 -2.84 -5.30
C ASP A 168 -8.87 -3.30 -6.59
N LEU A 169 -9.64 -3.30 -7.69
CA LEU A 169 -9.14 -3.61 -9.03
C LEU A 169 -9.24 -2.38 -9.91
N GLY A 170 -8.13 -1.65 -9.97
CA GLY A 170 -7.97 -0.49 -10.82
C GLY A 170 -7.63 -0.84 -12.27
N GLY A 171 -7.19 0.17 -13.04
CA GLY A 171 -6.75 -0.05 -14.42
C GLY A 171 -5.44 -0.83 -14.50
N GLY A 172 -4.57 -0.72 -13.48
CA GLY A 172 -3.22 -1.25 -13.55
C GLY A 172 -2.73 -2.02 -12.32
N THR A 173 -3.43 -1.95 -11.21
CA THR A 173 -3.07 -2.57 -9.93
C THR A 173 -4.25 -3.31 -9.35
N PHE A 174 -3.94 -4.31 -8.54
CA PHE A 174 -4.91 -5.05 -7.74
C PHE A 174 -4.45 -5.09 -6.29
N ASP A 175 -5.28 -4.60 -5.39
CA ASP A 175 -5.05 -4.62 -3.95
C ASP A 175 -6.20 -5.29 -3.21
N VAL A 176 -5.85 -6.04 -2.17
CA VAL A 176 -6.81 -6.62 -1.23
C VAL A 176 -6.41 -6.20 0.17
N SER A 177 -7.34 -5.62 0.90
CA SER A 177 -7.12 -5.24 2.30
C SER A 177 -8.23 -5.77 3.17
N ILE A 178 -7.87 -6.26 4.34
CA ILE A 178 -8.80 -6.69 5.38
C ILE A 178 -8.78 -5.63 6.47
N LEU A 179 -9.95 -5.05 6.73
CA LEU A 179 -10.13 -4.01 7.74
C LEU A 179 -11.22 -4.44 8.72
N GLU A 180 -11.09 -4.01 9.96
CA GLU A 180 -12.12 -4.16 10.99
C GLU A 180 -12.52 -2.78 11.50
N LEU A 181 -13.82 -2.51 11.48
CA LEU A 181 -14.41 -1.33 12.08
C LEU A 181 -14.96 -1.73 13.45
N TYR A 182 -14.42 -1.13 14.51
CA TYR A 182 -14.86 -1.30 15.88
C TYR A 182 -15.17 0.06 16.51
N GLY A 183 -16.43 0.38 16.66
CA GLY A 183 -16.87 1.71 17.12
C GLY A 183 -16.36 2.82 16.18
N SER A 184 -15.46 3.68 16.68
CA SER A 184 -14.79 4.72 15.90
C SER A 184 -13.35 4.38 15.49
N ILE A 185 -12.92 3.13 15.65
CA ILE A 185 -11.58 2.67 15.28
C ILE A 185 -11.69 1.84 14.00
N MET A 186 -10.95 2.21 12.99
CA MET A 186 -10.78 1.44 11.76
C MET A 186 -9.36 0.88 11.72
N GLU A 187 -9.24 -0.42 11.87
CA GLU A 187 -7.96 -1.13 11.93
C GLU A 187 -7.72 -1.93 10.64
N VAL A 188 -6.56 -1.73 10.02
CA VAL A 188 -6.10 -2.57 8.91
C VAL A 188 -5.39 -3.79 9.50
N HIS A 189 -5.86 -4.99 9.15
CA HIS A 189 -5.27 -6.25 9.62
C HIS A 189 -4.25 -6.83 8.65
N ALA A 190 -4.55 -6.78 7.36
CA ALA A 190 -3.67 -7.31 6.33
C ALA A 190 -3.87 -6.60 5.00
N ILE A 191 -2.76 -6.51 4.25
CA ILE A 191 -2.71 -6.00 2.89
C ILE A 191 -1.97 -7.00 2.03
N ALA A 192 -2.49 -7.27 0.84
CA ALA A 192 -1.79 -8.01 -0.21
C ALA A 192 -2.18 -7.44 -1.58
N GLY A 193 -1.35 -7.60 -2.59
CA GLY A 193 -1.65 -7.04 -3.90
C GLY A 193 -0.69 -7.52 -4.99
N ASP A 194 -0.96 -7.04 -6.20
CA ASP A 194 -0.13 -7.17 -7.39
C ASP A 194 -0.17 -5.85 -8.17
N ASN A 195 0.98 -5.21 -8.31
CA ASN A 195 1.13 -3.93 -8.99
C ASN A 195 1.11 -4.03 -10.52
N PHE A 196 0.94 -5.23 -11.07
CA PHE A 196 1.02 -5.51 -12.51
C PHE A 196 -0.21 -6.23 -13.07
N ILE A 197 -1.33 -6.24 -12.34
CA ILE A 197 -2.62 -6.74 -12.82
C ILE A 197 -3.71 -5.70 -12.62
N GLY A 198 -4.54 -5.48 -13.65
CA GLY A 198 -5.66 -4.54 -13.60
C GLY A 198 -6.49 -4.59 -14.87
N GLY A 199 -7.41 -3.65 -15.05
CA GLY A 199 -8.31 -3.55 -16.20
C GLY A 199 -7.62 -3.53 -17.55
N GLU A 200 -6.38 -3.00 -17.63
CA GLU A 200 -5.56 -2.99 -18.85
C GLU A 200 -5.17 -4.41 -19.30
N ASP A 201 -4.97 -5.34 -18.36
CA ASP A 201 -4.60 -6.72 -18.68
C ASP A 201 -5.80 -7.49 -19.28
N PHE A 202 -7.01 -7.21 -18.81
CA PHE A 202 -8.25 -7.71 -19.41
C PHE A 202 -8.44 -7.15 -20.81
N THR A 203 -8.16 -5.86 -21.05
CA THR A 203 -8.19 -5.26 -22.38
C THR A 203 -7.15 -5.87 -23.31
N ALA A 204 -5.92 -6.07 -22.83
CA ALA A 204 -4.85 -6.69 -23.61
C ALA A 204 -5.19 -8.14 -24.01
N LEU A 205 -5.84 -8.89 -23.12
CA LEU A 205 -6.33 -10.23 -23.45
C LEU A 205 -7.35 -10.19 -24.58
N LEU A 206 -8.34 -9.30 -24.52
CA LEU A 206 -9.35 -9.15 -25.58
C LEU A 206 -8.73 -8.72 -26.91
N CYS A 207 -7.72 -7.83 -26.85
CA CYS A 207 -6.93 -7.44 -28.01
C CYS A 207 -6.21 -8.66 -28.64
N SER A 208 -5.56 -9.49 -27.80
CA SER A 208 -4.89 -10.72 -28.27
C SER A 208 -5.86 -11.69 -28.91
N MET A 209 -7.03 -11.92 -28.30
CA MET A 209 -8.10 -12.78 -28.85
C MET A 209 -8.55 -12.30 -30.23
N PHE A 210 -8.72 -10.98 -30.42
CA PHE A 210 -9.09 -10.42 -31.72
C PHE A 210 -8.01 -10.61 -32.78
N LEU A 211 -6.75 -10.36 -32.44
CA LEU A 211 -5.62 -10.51 -33.36
C LEU A 211 -5.41 -11.98 -33.75
N GLU A 212 -5.56 -12.91 -32.80
CA GLU A 212 -5.52 -14.35 -33.07
C GLU A 212 -6.68 -14.80 -33.98
N HIS A 213 -7.91 -14.34 -33.68
CA HIS A 213 -9.09 -14.65 -34.47
C HIS A 213 -8.94 -14.19 -35.94
N THR A 214 -8.33 -13.02 -36.13
CA THR A 214 -8.12 -12.43 -37.47
C THR A 214 -6.82 -12.89 -38.11
N GLN A 215 -6.00 -13.69 -37.44
CA GLN A 215 -4.69 -14.18 -37.89
C GLN A 215 -3.71 -13.05 -38.25
N ILE A 216 -3.81 -11.88 -37.56
CA ILE A 216 -2.95 -10.74 -37.77
C ILE A 216 -1.85 -10.75 -36.69
N ALA A 217 -0.59 -10.75 -37.14
CA ALA A 217 0.55 -10.65 -36.24
C ALA A 217 0.65 -9.22 -35.67
N PRO A 218 0.75 -9.03 -34.35
CA PRO A 218 0.86 -7.69 -33.73
C PRO A 218 2.00 -6.84 -34.31
N GLU A 219 3.12 -7.48 -34.66
CA GLU A 219 4.32 -6.84 -35.21
C GLU A 219 4.10 -6.29 -36.64
N SER A 220 3.04 -6.71 -37.32
CA SER A 220 2.67 -6.22 -38.65
C SER A 220 1.87 -4.91 -38.60
N LEU A 221 1.43 -4.50 -37.40
CA LEU A 221 0.63 -3.30 -37.20
C LEU A 221 1.51 -2.10 -36.93
N ASP A 222 1.17 -0.98 -37.56
CA ASP A 222 1.72 0.30 -37.12
C ASP A 222 1.12 0.71 -35.75
N MET A 223 1.79 1.61 -35.07
CA MET A 223 1.39 2.08 -33.73
C MET A 223 -0.04 2.63 -33.70
N ARG A 224 -0.46 3.33 -34.73
CA ARG A 224 -1.80 3.92 -34.81
C ARG A 224 -2.87 2.83 -34.91
N THR A 225 -2.68 1.86 -35.79
CA THR A 225 -3.61 0.74 -35.98
C THR A 225 -3.68 -0.12 -34.71
N LEU A 226 -2.54 -0.38 -34.05
CA LEU A 226 -2.51 -1.11 -32.79
C LEU A 226 -3.31 -0.38 -31.69
N HIS A 227 -3.18 0.93 -31.60
CA HIS A 227 -3.94 1.72 -30.63
C HIS A 227 -5.45 1.73 -30.93
N GLU A 228 -5.86 1.74 -32.21
CA GLU A 228 -7.28 1.58 -32.58
C GLU A 228 -7.84 0.22 -32.14
N VAL A 229 -7.06 -0.85 -32.29
CA VAL A 229 -7.44 -2.19 -31.80
C VAL A 229 -7.58 -2.19 -30.28
N ILE A 230 -6.63 -1.60 -29.54
CA ILE A 230 -6.67 -1.51 -28.07
C ILE A 230 -7.88 -0.68 -27.60
N LYS A 231 -8.16 0.46 -28.25
CA LYS A 231 -9.32 1.31 -27.94
C LYS A 231 -10.63 0.56 -28.15
N THR A 232 -10.73 -0.16 -29.27
CA THR A 232 -11.92 -0.95 -29.59
C THR A 232 -12.09 -2.11 -28.59
N ALA A 233 -11.00 -2.78 -28.20
CA ALA A 233 -11.01 -3.82 -27.17
C ALA A 233 -11.47 -3.26 -25.81
N GLU A 234 -10.98 -2.07 -25.40
CA GLU A 234 -11.43 -1.42 -24.16
C GLU A 234 -12.93 -1.08 -24.22
N ALA A 235 -13.40 -0.52 -25.33
CA ALA A 235 -14.82 -0.22 -25.51
C ALA A 235 -15.68 -1.49 -25.46
N CYS A 236 -15.24 -2.57 -26.09
CA CYS A 236 -15.89 -3.88 -26.06
C CYS A 236 -15.89 -4.49 -24.66
N LYS A 237 -14.77 -4.42 -23.93
CA LYS A 237 -14.69 -4.85 -22.55
C LYS A 237 -15.71 -4.10 -21.66
N CYS A 238 -15.78 -2.78 -21.80
CA CYS A 238 -16.74 -1.96 -21.06
C CYS A 238 -18.19 -2.30 -21.43
N ALA A 239 -18.48 -2.61 -22.70
CA ALA A 239 -19.83 -2.97 -23.16
C ALA A 239 -20.35 -4.26 -22.52
N PHE A 240 -19.50 -5.17 -22.09
CA PHE A 240 -19.91 -6.35 -21.33
C PHE A 240 -20.57 -6.04 -19.98
N SER A 241 -20.45 -4.82 -19.46
CA SER A 241 -21.20 -4.40 -18.26
C SER A 241 -22.70 -4.42 -18.48
N ASP A 242 -23.17 -4.22 -19.71
CA ASP A 242 -24.58 -4.11 -20.08
C ASP A 242 -25.03 -5.14 -21.12
N GLN A 243 -24.10 -5.84 -21.75
CA GLN A 243 -24.36 -6.77 -22.86
C GLN A 243 -23.73 -8.13 -22.59
N HIS A 244 -24.40 -9.21 -23.02
CA HIS A 244 -23.88 -10.58 -22.93
C HIS A 244 -23.12 -11.02 -24.18
N GLU A 245 -23.27 -10.32 -25.28
CA GLU A 245 -22.60 -10.58 -26.56
C GLU A 245 -22.17 -9.25 -27.19
N ILE A 246 -20.96 -9.18 -27.69
CA ILE A 246 -20.40 -8.00 -28.36
C ILE A 246 -19.85 -8.38 -29.73
N THR A 247 -19.77 -7.40 -30.61
CA THR A 247 -19.04 -7.50 -31.88
C THR A 247 -17.86 -6.52 -31.86
N MET A 248 -16.64 -7.02 -31.74
CA MET A 248 -15.44 -6.23 -31.92
C MET A 248 -15.15 -6.05 -33.41
N SER A 249 -15.05 -4.81 -33.88
CA SER A 249 -14.85 -4.49 -35.31
C SER A 249 -13.74 -3.46 -35.45
N CYS A 250 -12.68 -3.81 -36.19
CA CYS A 250 -11.56 -2.90 -36.47
C CYS A 250 -11.23 -2.93 -37.98
N THR A 251 -10.80 -1.78 -38.49
CA THR A 251 -10.30 -1.66 -39.87
C THR A 251 -8.78 -1.68 -39.85
N ILE A 252 -8.18 -2.70 -40.45
CA ILE A 252 -6.74 -2.93 -40.52
C ILE A 252 -6.35 -3.04 -41.98
N HIS A 253 -5.36 -2.25 -42.44
CA HIS A 253 -4.91 -2.25 -43.85
C HIS A 253 -6.08 -2.09 -44.84
N ASN A 254 -7.03 -1.19 -44.56
CA ASN A 254 -8.25 -0.93 -45.34
C ASN A 254 -9.24 -2.11 -45.47
N GLN A 255 -9.07 -3.11 -44.61
CA GLN A 255 -9.99 -4.25 -44.50
C GLN A 255 -10.63 -4.27 -43.12
N THR A 256 -11.96 -4.40 -43.05
CA THR A 256 -12.69 -4.46 -41.79
C THR A 256 -12.80 -5.94 -41.34
N TYR A 257 -12.25 -6.20 -40.16
CA TYR A 257 -12.32 -7.48 -39.45
C TYR A 257 -13.35 -7.40 -38.34
N LYS A 258 -14.03 -8.52 -38.09
CA LYS A 258 -15.05 -8.61 -37.04
C LYS A 258 -14.87 -9.90 -36.25
N MET A 259 -15.07 -9.82 -34.97
CA MET A 259 -15.12 -10.96 -34.04
C MET A 259 -16.36 -10.79 -33.16
N ASN A 260 -17.26 -11.77 -33.18
CA ASN A 260 -18.35 -11.89 -32.23
C ASN A 260 -17.84 -12.67 -31.01
N LEU A 261 -18.17 -12.20 -29.82
CA LEU A 261 -17.70 -12.78 -28.58
C LEU A 261 -18.81 -12.71 -27.53
N THR A 262 -19.07 -13.82 -26.87
CA THR A 262 -19.96 -13.88 -25.71
C THR A 262 -19.21 -13.59 -24.42
N LEU A 263 -19.95 -13.19 -23.38
CA LEU A 263 -19.37 -12.96 -22.05
C LEU A 263 -18.77 -14.25 -21.47
N GLU A 264 -19.36 -15.41 -21.74
CA GLU A 264 -18.89 -16.72 -21.30
C GLU A 264 -17.55 -17.09 -21.94
N GLU A 265 -17.42 -16.90 -23.25
CA GLU A 265 -16.14 -17.16 -23.97
C GLU A 265 -15.03 -16.23 -23.45
N TYR A 266 -15.37 -14.98 -23.15
CA TYR A 266 -14.41 -14.04 -22.56
C TYR A 266 -14.08 -14.40 -21.11
N GLU A 267 -15.06 -14.86 -20.30
CA GLU A 267 -14.84 -15.34 -18.93
C GLU A 267 -13.88 -16.53 -18.91
N ASP A 268 -14.05 -17.49 -19.81
CA ASP A 268 -13.17 -18.65 -19.95
C ASP A 268 -11.74 -18.22 -20.30
N ALA A 269 -11.59 -17.29 -21.24
CA ALA A 269 -10.28 -16.74 -21.59
C ALA A 269 -9.63 -15.96 -20.42
N CYS A 270 -10.43 -15.32 -19.57
CA CYS A 270 -9.95 -14.58 -18.38
C CYS A 270 -9.51 -15.48 -17.21
N ALA A 271 -9.75 -16.80 -17.25
CA ALA A 271 -9.44 -17.70 -16.14
C ALA A 271 -8.00 -17.56 -15.58
N PRO A 272 -6.93 -17.41 -16.41
CA PRO A 272 -5.58 -17.19 -15.89
C PRO A 272 -5.41 -15.85 -15.15
N LEU A 273 -6.15 -14.79 -15.54
CA LEU A 273 -6.12 -13.49 -14.86
C LEU A 273 -6.86 -13.58 -13.51
N LEU A 274 -8.01 -14.26 -13.49
CA LEU A 274 -8.78 -14.48 -12.26
C LEU A 274 -7.99 -15.30 -11.23
N GLU A 275 -7.23 -16.30 -11.66
CA GLU A 275 -6.35 -17.07 -10.76
C GLU A 275 -5.23 -16.19 -10.15
N LYS A 276 -4.72 -15.20 -10.90
CA LYS A 276 -3.78 -14.23 -10.34
C LYS A 276 -4.43 -13.37 -9.26
N LEU A 277 -5.70 -12.98 -9.40
CA LEU A 277 -6.43 -12.23 -8.38
C LEU A 277 -6.68 -13.05 -7.11
N ARG A 278 -6.83 -14.35 -7.22
CA ARG A 278 -7.10 -15.25 -6.09
C ARG A 278 -5.96 -15.27 -5.08
N ARG A 279 -4.71 -15.28 -5.54
CA ARG A 279 -3.51 -15.41 -4.69
C ARG A 279 -3.38 -14.29 -3.64
N PRO A 280 -3.51 -12.98 -3.97
CA PRO A 280 -3.50 -11.92 -2.98
C PRO A 280 -4.64 -12.04 -1.95
N ILE A 281 -5.84 -12.49 -2.37
CA ILE A 281 -6.97 -12.72 -1.46
C ILE A 281 -6.61 -13.79 -0.43
N GLU A 282 -6.15 -14.95 -0.88
CA GLU A 282 -5.76 -16.05 0.02
C GLU A 282 -4.61 -15.65 0.96
N ARG A 283 -3.66 -14.83 0.44
CA ARG A 283 -2.56 -14.30 1.24
C ARG A 283 -3.04 -13.34 2.33
N SER A 284 -3.92 -12.38 2.01
CA SER A 284 -4.43 -11.42 2.98
C SER A 284 -5.23 -12.11 4.09
N LEU A 285 -6.07 -13.09 3.75
CA LEU A 285 -6.83 -13.88 4.72
C LEU A 285 -5.91 -14.67 5.66
N ARG A 286 -4.88 -15.33 5.13
CA ARG A 286 -3.90 -16.07 5.91
C ARG A 286 -3.10 -15.15 6.83
N ASP A 287 -2.66 -13.99 6.34
CA ASP A 287 -1.89 -13.02 7.11
C ASP A 287 -2.76 -12.40 8.23
N ALA A 288 -4.05 -12.22 8.01
CA ALA A 288 -5.02 -11.77 9.02
C ALA A 288 -5.49 -12.91 9.97
N HIS A 289 -5.09 -14.16 9.72
CA HIS A 289 -5.61 -15.36 10.43
C HIS A 289 -7.13 -15.53 10.36
N LEU A 290 -7.73 -15.16 9.22
CA LEU A 290 -9.16 -15.22 8.94
C LEU A 290 -9.48 -16.21 7.82
N SER A 291 -10.72 -16.71 7.84
CA SER A 291 -11.32 -17.48 6.76
C SER A 291 -12.27 -16.61 5.92
N LEU A 292 -12.70 -17.10 4.77
CA LEU A 292 -13.70 -16.41 3.93
C LEU A 292 -15.02 -16.14 4.67
N SER A 293 -15.40 -17.01 5.62
CA SER A 293 -16.63 -16.86 6.41
C SER A 293 -16.54 -15.77 7.48
N ASP A 294 -15.34 -15.34 7.86
CA ASP A 294 -15.13 -14.32 8.88
C ASP A 294 -15.25 -12.90 8.32
N ILE A 295 -15.39 -12.76 7.00
CA ILE A 295 -15.59 -11.48 6.33
C ILE A 295 -17.09 -11.16 6.31
N ASP A 296 -17.47 -10.03 6.90
CA ASP A 296 -18.87 -9.59 6.96
C ASP A 296 -19.30 -8.89 5.68
N GLN A 297 -18.42 -8.09 5.07
CA GLN A 297 -18.74 -7.29 3.91
C GLN A 297 -17.59 -7.27 2.89
N ILE A 298 -17.94 -7.23 1.61
CA ILE A 298 -16.99 -7.13 0.49
C ILE A 298 -17.28 -5.82 -0.24
N VAL A 299 -16.26 -4.97 -0.29
CA VAL A 299 -16.29 -3.67 -0.93
C VAL A 299 -15.52 -3.74 -2.23
N LEU A 300 -16.18 -3.47 -3.34
CA LEU A 300 -15.55 -3.39 -4.66
C LEU A 300 -15.12 -1.95 -4.95
N VAL A 301 -13.86 -1.78 -5.32
CA VAL A 301 -13.23 -0.50 -5.63
C VAL A 301 -12.50 -0.61 -6.97
N GLY A 302 -12.39 0.51 -7.69
CA GLY A 302 -11.76 0.59 -9.00
C GLY A 302 -12.67 0.19 -10.16
N GLY A 303 -12.53 0.88 -11.28
CA GLY A 303 -13.41 0.73 -12.44
C GLY A 303 -13.47 -0.66 -13.06
N ALA A 304 -12.40 -1.46 -12.95
CA ALA A 304 -12.37 -2.82 -13.50
C ALA A 304 -13.28 -3.79 -12.72
N THR A 305 -13.70 -3.45 -11.49
CA THR A 305 -14.69 -4.25 -10.72
C THR A 305 -16.10 -4.15 -11.29
N ARG A 306 -16.37 -3.23 -12.23
CA ARG A 306 -17.63 -3.16 -12.96
C ARG A 306 -17.83 -4.33 -13.92
N LEU A 307 -16.73 -4.97 -14.36
CA LEU A 307 -16.78 -6.09 -15.27
C LEU A 307 -17.52 -7.28 -14.62
N PRO A 308 -18.60 -7.80 -15.25
CA PRO A 308 -19.42 -8.88 -14.68
C PRO A 308 -18.61 -10.15 -14.35
N ILE A 309 -17.56 -10.43 -15.11
CA ILE A 309 -16.65 -11.56 -14.88
C ILE A 309 -15.98 -11.42 -13.49
N VAL A 310 -15.53 -10.24 -13.14
CA VAL A 310 -14.90 -9.95 -11.83
C VAL A 310 -15.94 -10.06 -10.71
N GLN A 311 -17.15 -9.51 -10.91
CA GLN A 311 -18.22 -9.60 -9.92
C GLN A 311 -18.63 -11.05 -9.65
N ARG A 312 -18.82 -11.85 -10.71
CA ARG A 312 -19.11 -13.30 -10.62
C ARG A 312 -17.98 -14.06 -9.92
N PHE A 313 -16.72 -13.72 -10.21
CA PHE A 313 -15.58 -14.34 -9.55
C PHE A 313 -15.61 -14.09 -8.04
N VAL A 314 -15.81 -12.85 -7.61
CA VAL A 314 -15.90 -12.49 -6.19
C VAL A 314 -17.11 -13.16 -5.53
N GLU A 315 -18.29 -13.12 -6.17
CA GLU A 315 -19.50 -13.78 -5.68
C GLU A 315 -19.30 -15.28 -5.47
N ARG A 316 -18.73 -15.97 -6.44
CA ARG A 316 -18.45 -17.43 -6.34
C ARG A 316 -17.42 -17.74 -5.24
N LEU A 317 -16.37 -16.90 -5.09
CA LEU A 317 -15.32 -17.12 -4.11
C LEU A 317 -15.83 -16.97 -2.67
N PHE A 318 -16.65 -15.95 -2.42
CA PHE A 318 -17.14 -15.63 -1.08
C PHE A 318 -18.55 -16.17 -0.79
N ASN A 319 -19.24 -16.73 -1.80
CA ASN A 319 -20.65 -17.13 -1.74
C ASN A 319 -21.54 -16.00 -1.20
N ARG A 320 -21.23 -14.76 -1.57
CA ARG A 320 -21.90 -13.54 -1.11
C ARG A 320 -21.79 -12.44 -2.17
N MET A 321 -22.86 -11.64 -2.29
CA MET A 321 -22.86 -10.47 -3.18
C MET A 321 -22.03 -9.33 -2.58
N PRO A 322 -21.17 -8.68 -3.36
CA PRO A 322 -20.47 -7.48 -2.93
C PRO A 322 -21.41 -6.29 -2.67
N GLU A 323 -21.00 -5.42 -1.75
CA GLU A 323 -21.71 -4.17 -1.45
C GLU A 323 -21.58 -3.17 -2.61
N LYS A 324 -22.68 -2.45 -2.92
CA LYS A 324 -22.75 -1.46 -4.02
C LYS A 324 -23.21 -0.07 -3.52
N LEU A 325 -22.81 0.33 -2.31
CA LEU A 325 -23.27 1.58 -1.69
C LEU A 325 -22.60 2.82 -2.26
N VAL A 326 -21.34 2.69 -2.64
CA VAL A 326 -20.51 3.79 -3.17
C VAL A 326 -20.09 3.43 -4.59
N ASP A 327 -20.02 4.41 -5.47
CA ASP A 327 -19.48 4.23 -6.82
C ASP A 327 -18.03 3.77 -6.74
N PRO A 328 -17.65 2.59 -7.28
CA PRO A 328 -16.30 2.06 -7.20
C PRO A 328 -15.21 2.99 -7.73
N ASP A 329 -15.54 3.84 -8.72
CA ASP A 329 -14.60 4.82 -9.27
C ASP A 329 -14.39 6.02 -8.34
N CYS A 330 -15.30 6.26 -7.39
CA CYS A 330 -15.27 7.44 -6.53
C CYS A 330 -14.89 7.14 -5.08
N ALA A 331 -14.94 5.87 -4.65
CA ALA A 331 -14.77 5.48 -3.26
C ALA A 331 -13.44 6.00 -2.66
N VAL A 332 -12.35 5.89 -3.40
CA VAL A 332 -11.01 6.31 -2.95
C VAL A 332 -10.94 7.83 -2.78
N VAL A 333 -11.37 8.60 -3.76
CA VAL A 333 -11.28 10.08 -3.68
C VAL A 333 -12.19 10.64 -2.61
N LEU A 334 -13.38 10.04 -2.39
CA LEU A 334 -14.28 10.41 -1.30
C LEU A 334 -13.60 10.21 0.07
N GLY A 335 -12.96 9.08 0.28
CA GLY A 335 -12.21 8.81 1.50
C GLY A 335 -11.00 9.72 1.70
N ALA A 336 -10.28 10.06 0.62
CA ALA A 336 -9.19 11.03 0.67
C ALA A 336 -9.70 12.42 1.09
N ALA A 337 -10.86 12.84 0.60
CA ALA A 337 -11.48 14.11 0.99
C ALA A 337 -11.99 14.09 2.44
N ILE A 338 -12.55 12.97 2.93
CA ILE A 338 -12.89 12.80 4.35
C ILE A 338 -11.65 12.98 5.21
N GLN A 339 -10.53 12.40 4.81
CA GLN A 339 -9.26 12.57 5.51
C GLN A 339 -8.77 14.03 5.52
N CYS A 340 -9.08 14.81 4.48
CA CYS A 340 -8.81 16.26 4.50
C CYS A 340 -9.62 16.96 5.58
N GLY A 341 -10.93 16.69 5.66
CA GLY A 341 -11.82 17.23 6.69
C GLY A 341 -11.39 16.83 8.11
N MET A 342 -10.97 15.58 8.32
CA MET A 342 -10.42 15.11 9.61
C MET A 342 -9.16 15.88 9.99
N LYS A 343 -8.25 16.14 9.03
CA LYS A 343 -7.04 16.92 9.26
C LYS A 343 -7.35 18.35 9.67
N GLU A 344 -8.34 18.97 9.06
CA GLU A 344 -8.82 20.33 9.39
C GLU A 344 -9.68 20.38 10.66
N ARG A 345 -9.94 19.22 11.30
CA ARG A 345 -10.79 19.08 12.51
C ARG A 345 -12.18 19.68 12.33
N GLN A 346 -12.77 19.39 11.18
CA GLN A 346 -14.15 19.78 10.88
C GLN A 346 -15.10 19.11 11.89
N LYS A 347 -16.01 19.88 12.51
CA LYS A 347 -16.86 19.44 13.64
C LYS A 347 -17.89 18.36 13.23
N GLU A 348 -18.20 18.30 11.97
CA GLU A 348 -19.18 17.41 11.38
C GLU A 348 -18.65 15.98 11.18
N ILE A 349 -17.34 15.79 11.28
CA ILE A 349 -16.70 14.46 11.14
C ILE A 349 -16.53 13.84 12.52
N GLN A 350 -17.13 12.66 12.73
CA GLN A 350 -16.75 11.82 13.87
C GLN A 350 -15.27 11.45 13.76
N GLU A 351 -14.55 11.60 14.86
CA GLU A 351 -13.13 11.29 14.89
C GLU A 351 -12.95 9.77 14.75
N ILE A 352 -12.64 9.32 13.53
CA ILE A 352 -12.30 7.92 13.27
C ILE A 352 -10.79 7.77 13.46
N ILE A 353 -10.39 6.91 14.38
CA ILE A 353 -8.99 6.53 14.58
C ILE A 353 -8.66 5.50 13.50
N LEU A 354 -7.76 5.89 12.61
CA LEU A 354 -7.32 5.04 11.52
C LEU A 354 -5.95 4.47 11.86
N THR A 355 -5.84 3.15 11.90
CA THR A 355 -4.54 2.46 11.94
C THR A 355 -4.23 1.91 10.55
N ASP A 356 -2.95 1.89 10.22
CA ASP A 356 -2.45 1.34 8.96
C ASP A 356 -1.33 0.33 9.26
N VAL A 357 -0.88 -0.41 8.26
CA VAL A 357 0.14 -1.44 8.43
C VAL A 357 1.31 -1.25 7.47
N CYS A 358 2.48 -1.79 7.85
CA CYS A 358 3.65 -1.85 7.00
C CYS A 358 3.38 -2.84 5.84
N PRO A 359 3.40 -2.40 4.57
CA PRO A 359 3.00 -3.27 3.44
C PRO A 359 4.01 -4.36 3.11
N TYR A 360 5.28 -4.15 3.45
CA TYR A 360 6.38 -5.08 3.21
C TYR A 360 7.26 -5.23 4.43
N THR A 361 7.86 -6.40 4.59
CA THR A 361 8.86 -6.64 5.62
C THR A 361 10.07 -5.74 5.40
N LEU A 362 10.52 -5.08 6.46
CA LEU A 362 11.75 -4.29 6.53
C LEU A 362 12.79 -5.05 7.35
N GLY A 363 14.01 -5.14 6.86
CA GLY A 363 15.05 -5.92 7.52
C GLY A 363 16.44 -5.64 6.99
N THR A 364 17.38 -6.51 7.34
CA THR A 364 18.81 -6.36 7.00
C THR A 364 19.43 -7.68 6.54
N GLU A 365 20.61 -7.59 5.94
CA GLU A 365 21.42 -8.74 5.55
C GLU A 365 22.23 -9.25 6.74
N VAL A 366 22.23 -10.56 6.94
CA VAL A 366 23.03 -11.24 7.97
C VAL A 366 23.76 -12.47 7.43
N VAL A 367 24.74 -12.93 8.20
CA VAL A 367 25.40 -14.22 8.02
C VAL A 367 24.80 -15.21 9.00
N VAL A 368 24.28 -16.33 8.50
CA VAL A 368 23.73 -17.41 9.32
C VAL A 368 24.74 -18.56 9.40
N ASN A 369 24.94 -19.09 10.60
CA ASN A 369 25.78 -20.24 10.83
C ASN A 369 24.89 -21.47 11.14
N ASN A 370 24.89 -22.44 10.22
CA ASN A 370 24.09 -23.68 10.36
C ASN A 370 24.90 -24.82 11.00
N GLY A 371 26.06 -24.52 11.62
CA GLY A 371 26.92 -25.50 12.25
C GLY A 371 27.85 -26.25 11.27
N PHE A 372 27.51 -26.33 9.99
CA PHE A 372 28.32 -26.97 8.92
C PHE A 372 28.94 -25.96 7.96
N PHE A 373 28.24 -24.87 7.69
CA PHE A 373 28.74 -23.78 6.84
C PHE A 373 28.14 -22.45 7.24
N GLU A 374 28.87 -21.38 6.88
CA GLU A 374 28.40 -20.00 6.94
C GLU A 374 27.69 -19.67 5.63
N GLU A 375 26.40 -19.34 5.72
CA GLU A 375 25.63 -18.85 4.59
C GLU A 375 25.49 -17.34 4.70
N ARG A 376 26.00 -16.60 3.68
CA ARG A 376 25.90 -15.14 3.59
C ARG A 376 24.66 -14.75 2.81
N GLY A 377 24.24 -13.51 2.98
CA GLY A 377 23.13 -12.97 2.19
C GLY A 377 21.76 -13.41 2.67
N HIS A 378 21.63 -13.86 3.92
CA HIS A 378 20.33 -14.09 4.54
C HIS A 378 19.66 -12.79 4.89
N TYR A 379 18.32 -12.77 4.76
CA TYR A 379 17.50 -11.65 5.16
C TYR A 379 16.99 -11.86 6.59
N LEU A 380 17.27 -10.90 7.48
CA LEU A 380 16.76 -10.85 8.85
C LEU A 380 15.63 -9.82 8.91
N PRO A 381 14.37 -10.24 9.10
CA PRO A 381 13.26 -9.34 9.34
C PRO A 381 13.45 -8.54 10.65
N ILE A 382 13.10 -7.25 10.62
CA ILE A 382 13.08 -6.36 11.79
C ILE A 382 11.65 -5.85 12.03
N ILE A 383 10.99 -5.33 11.00
CA ILE A 383 9.56 -5.03 11.02
C ILE A 383 8.90 -5.92 9.97
N GLU A 384 8.07 -6.85 10.40
CA GLU A 384 7.35 -7.75 9.48
C GLU A 384 6.21 -7.01 8.77
N ARG A 385 5.87 -7.42 7.55
CA ARG A 385 4.68 -6.91 6.86
C ARG A 385 3.43 -7.08 7.72
N ASN A 386 2.44 -6.25 7.49
CA ASN A 386 1.20 -6.20 8.26
C ASN A 386 1.39 -5.85 9.75
N THR A 387 2.57 -5.36 10.15
CA THR A 387 2.75 -4.75 11.46
C THR A 387 2.10 -3.37 11.47
N VAL A 388 1.24 -3.12 12.47
CA VAL A 388 0.55 -1.83 12.65
C VAL A 388 1.57 -0.71 12.81
N ILE A 389 1.37 0.40 12.11
CA ILE A 389 2.22 1.58 12.13
C ILE A 389 1.54 2.79 12.81
N PRO A 390 2.27 3.70 13.48
CA PRO A 390 3.74 3.74 13.58
C PRO A 390 4.32 2.68 14.53
N VAL A 391 5.51 2.20 14.22
CA VAL A 391 6.15 1.12 14.96
C VAL A 391 7.66 1.31 15.09
N SER A 392 8.22 0.81 16.18
CA SER A 392 9.67 0.66 16.36
C SER A 392 10.01 -0.77 16.77
N ARG A 393 11.03 -1.37 16.15
CA ARG A 393 11.51 -2.73 16.43
C ARG A 393 13.01 -2.75 16.46
N THR A 394 13.55 -3.53 17.40
CA THR A 394 14.99 -3.70 17.59
C THR A 394 15.38 -5.16 17.45
N GLN A 395 16.42 -5.42 16.69
CA GLN A 395 17.09 -6.73 16.61
C GLN A 395 18.56 -6.56 16.96
N THR A 396 19.13 -7.55 17.66
CA THR A 396 20.56 -7.55 18.00
C THR A 396 21.28 -8.57 17.14
N VAL A 397 22.33 -8.12 16.47
CA VAL A 397 23.22 -8.93 15.65
C VAL A 397 24.64 -8.88 16.23
N TYR A 398 25.50 -9.78 15.74
CA TYR A 398 26.87 -9.90 16.22
C TYR A 398 27.86 -9.85 15.06
N THR A 399 29.12 -9.50 15.35
CA THR A 399 30.21 -9.54 14.36
C THR A 399 30.31 -10.90 13.69
N ALA A 400 30.37 -10.90 12.36
CA ALA A 400 30.35 -12.11 11.53
C ALA A 400 31.76 -12.74 11.35
N TYR A 401 32.83 -11.97 11.52
CA TYR A 401 34.20 -12.37 11.23
C TYR A 401 35.15 -12.00 12.36
N ASP A 402 36.27 -12.76 12.48
CA ASP A 402 37.35 -12.42 13.37
C ASP A 402 38.02 -11.12 12.92
N ASN A 403 38.36 -10.28 13.90
CA ASN A 403 39.00 -8.98 13.70
C ASN A 403 38.22 -8.01 12.78
N GLN A 404 36.89 -8.16 12.70
CA GLN A 404 36.02 -7.24 12.00
C GLN A 404 36.12 -5.87 12.69
N THR A 405 36.43 -4.81 11.93
CA THR A 405 36.54 -3.43 12.45
C THR A 405 35.40 -2.52 12.01
N GLN A 406 34.53 -3.02 11.13
CA GLN A 406 33.45 -2.25 10.54
C GLN A 406 32.26 -3.18 10.24
N VAL A 407 31.06 -2.69 10.52
CA VAL A 407 29.82 -3.41 10.19
C VAL A 407 28.99 -2.52 9.28
N ASN A 408 28.59 -3.06 8.14
CA ASN A 408 27.70 -2.40 7.20
C ASN A 408 26.30 -3.03 7.30
N ILE A 409 25.32 -2.23 7.74
CA ILE A 409 23.92 -2.62 7.88
C ILE A 409 23.18 -2.17 6.63
N LYS A 410 22.87 -3.11 5.74
CA LYS A 410 22.02 -2.85 4.58
C LYS A 410 20.56 -2.79 5.00
N VAL A 411 19.85 -1.77 4.58
CA VAL A 411 18.43 -1.60 4.80
C VAL A 411 17.70 -2.12 3.59
N LEU A 412 16.86 -3.13 3.80
CA LEU A 412 16.20 -3.89 2.73
C LEU A 412 14.69 -3.97 2.97
N GLN A 413 13.91 -4.03 1.88
CA GLN A 413 12.47 -4.21 1.90
C GLN A 413 12.05 -5.36 1.00
N GLY A 414 11.26 -6.30 1.51
CA GLY A 414 10.71 -7.42 0.74
C GLY A 414 10.53 -8.69 1.55
N GLU A 415 10.14 -9.76 0.86
CA GLU A 415 9.73 -11.03 1.47
C GLU A 415 10.66 -12.20 1.13
N SER A 416 11.75 -11.95 0.39
CA SER A 416 12.67 -13.02 0.01
C SER A 416 13.59 -13.39 1.17
N ARG A 417 13.81 -14.69 1.37
CA ARG A 417 14.79 -15.21 2.30
C ARG A 417 16.22 -14.73 2.01
N LEU A 418 16.50 -14.44 0.74
CA LEU A 418 17.83 -13.98 0.30
C LEU A 418 17.82 -12.44 0.18
N ALA A 419 18.79 -11.80 0.84
CA ALA A 419 18.88 -10.35 0.92
C ALA A 419 18.93 -9.64 -0.45
N HIS A 420 19.67 -10.21 -1.41
CA HIS A 420 19.84 -9.62 -2.76
C HIS A 420 18.59 -9.68 -3.65
N HIS A 421 17.55 -10.42 -3.25
CA HIS A 421 16.26 -10.44 -3.94
C HIS A 421 15.26 -9.41 -3.37
N ASN A 422 15.65 -8.72 -2.29
CA ASN A 422 14.84 -7.68 -1.67
C ASN A 422 15.28 -6.30 -2.18
N LEU A 423 14.37 -5.34 -2.12
CA LEU A 423 14.63 -3.97 -2.54
C LEU A 423 15.64 -3.32 -1.59
N TYR A 424 16.73 -2.78 -2.14
CA TYR A 424 17.71 -2.01 -1.39
C TYR A 424 17.22 -0.58 -1.16
N LEU A 425 17.20 -0.13 0.10
CA LEU A 425 16.76 1.20 0.50
C LEU A 425 17.92 2.11 0.94
N GLY A 426 19.04 1.53 1.39
CA GLY A 426 20.18 2.28 1.88
C GLY A 426 21.08 1.44 2.80
N GLU A 427 22.08 2.06 3.41
CA GLU A 427 23.00 1.37 4.33
C GLU A 427 23.56 2.29 5.42
N VAL A 428 23.91 1.67 6.55
CA VAL A 428 24.56 2.33 7.71
C VAL A 428 25.83 1.61 8.03
N GLU A 429 26.95 2.30 7.99
CA GLU A 429 28.25 1.77 8.36
C GLU A 429 28.64 2.26 9.76
N VAL A 430 29.04 1.35 10.66
CA VAL A 430 29.49 1.65 12.01
C VAL A 430 30.84 0.97 12.31
N PRO A 431 31.77 1.66 13.00
CA PRO A 431 32.99 1.05 13.46
C PRO A 431 32.74 0.15 14.69
N VAL A 432 33.43 -0.97 14.75
CA VAL A 432 33.42 -1.90 15.88
C VAL A 432 34.85 -2.25 16.30
N PRO A 433 35.10 -2.57 17.59
CA PRO A 433 36.42 -3.03 18.02
C PRO A 433 36.78 -4.36 17.36
N ALA A 434 38.05 -4.49 16.95
CA ALA A 434 38.58 -5.76 16.48
C ALA A 434 38.51 -6.81 17.60
N GLY A 435 38.01 -7.99 17.29
CA GLY A 435 37.88 -9.08 18.25
C GLY A 435 37.44 -10.38 17.59
N PRO A 436 37.28 -11.45 18.36
CA PRO A 436 36.76 -12.71 17.85
C PRO A 436 35.33 -12.53 17.25
N LYS A 437 35.02 -13.35 16.27
CA LYS A 437 33.66 -13.48 15.72
C LYS A 437 32.64 -13.68 16.85
N GLY A 438 31.49 -12.98 16.73
CA GLY A 438 30.37 -13.07 17.68
C GLY A 438 30.57 -12.28 18.98
N LYS A 439 31.69 -11.56 19.14
CA LYS A 439 31.98 -10.83 20.40
C LYS A 439 31.21 -9.52 20.50
N GLU A 440 31.17 -8.73 19.45
CA GLU A 440 30.57 -7.41 19.47
C GLU A 440 29.07 -7.52 19.17
N ALA A 441 28.24 -7.05 20.12
CA ALA A 441 26.81 -6.97 19.98
C ALA A 441 26.40 -5.61 19.40
N ILE A 442 25.56 -5.63 18.38
CA ILE A 442 25.08 -4.45 17.66
C ILE A 442 23.56 -4.49 17.63
N SER A 443 22.90 -3.52 18.26
CA SER A 443 21.45 -3.35 18.16
C SER A 443 21.09 -2.50 16.96
N ILE A 444 20.14 -2.99 16.15
CA ILE A 444 19.62 -2.33 14.97
C ILE A 444 18.14 -2.04 15.26
N THR A 445 17.77 -0.77 15.33
CA THR A 445 16.40 -0.32 15.58
C THR A 445 15.85 0.35 14.35
N TYR A 446 14.70 -0.16 13.86
CA TYR A 446 13.92 0.46 12.81
C TYR A 446 12.69 1.13 13.41
N THR A 447 12.48 2.41 13.11
CA THR A 447 11.29 3.16 13.47
C THR A 447 10.60 3.63 12.19
N TYR A 448 9.37 3.17 11.95
CA TYR A 448 8.62 3.43 10.72
C TYR A 448 7.34 4.20 11.04
N ASP A 449 7.15 5.36 10.39
CA ASP A 449 6.01 6.24 10.64
C ASP A 449 4.84 5.98 9.68
N ILE A 450 3.71 6.65 9.91
CA ILE A 450 2.49 6.56 9.07
C ILE A 450 2.65 7.13 7.65
N ASN A 451 3.72 7.88 7.37
CA ASN A 451 4.03 8.45 6.07
C ASN A 451 5.17 7.73 5.37
N SER A 452 5.46 6.49 5.80
CA SER A 452 6.55 5.66 5.26
C SER A 452 7.96 6.25 5.46
N LEU A 453 8.16 7.03 6.52
CA LEU A 453 9.46 7.50 6.91
C LEU A 453 10.15 6.46 7.81
N LEU A 454 11.30 5.96 7.36
CA LEU A 454 12.08 4.95 8.08
C LEU A 454 13.34 5.57 8.70
N GLU A 455 13.40 5.57 10.03
CA GLU A 455 14.62 5.85 10.78
C GLU A 455 15.31 4.53 11.12
N VAL A 456 16.62 4.48 10.86
CA VAL A 456 17.49 3.35 11.22
C VAL A 456 18.52 3.82 12.21
N GLU A 457 18.47 3.24 13.40
CA GLU A 457 19.43 3.47 14.46
C GLU A 457 20.28 2.23 14.68
N VAL A 458 21.60 2.39 14.69
CA VAL A 458 22.58 1.34 14.97
C VAL A 458 23.36 1.71 16.22
N PHE A 459 23.35 0.80 17.20
CA PHE A 459 24.04 0.98 18.48
C PHE A 459 25.01 -0.14 18.76
N VAL A 460 26.28 0.19 18.97
CA VAL A 460 27.37 -0.75 19.32
C VAL A 460 27.53 -0.80 20.83
N HIS A 461 27.21 -1.92 21.47
CA HIS A 461 27.12 -2.02 22.93
C HIS A 461 28.45 -1.81 23.66
N SER A 462 29.57 -2.30 23.09
CA SER A 462 30.90 -2.23 23.71
C SER A 462 31.51 -0.84 23.73
N THR A 463 31.20 -0.02 22.71
CA THR A 463 31.79 1.32 22.54
C THR A 463 30.85 2.46 22.86
N GLY A 464 29.53 2.17 22.92
CA GLY A 464 28.49 3.18 23.02
C GLY A 464 28.29 4.01 21.74
N VAL A 465 28.94 3.63 20.63
CA VAL A 465 28.77 4.32 19.34
C VAL A 465 27.33 4.15 18.88
N ARG A 466 26.68 5.27 18.57
CA ARG A 466 25.33 5.35 18.05
C ARG A 466 25.31 6.10 16.74
N LYS A 467 24.70 5.52 15.72
CA LYS A 467 24.53 6.15 14.42
C LYS A 467 23.05 6.08 14.03
N ILE A 468 22.48 7.20 13.63
CA ILE A 468 21.09 7.30 13.20
C ILE A 468 21.10 7.83 11.79
N ILE A 469 20.34 7.19 10.90
CA ILE A 469 20.07 7.70 9.57
C ILE A 469 18.58 7.65 9.26
N MET A 470 18.16 8.61 8.44
CA MET A 470 16.85 8.59 7.82
C MET A 470 17.00 8.00 6.44
N ILE A 471 16.25 6.95 6.15
CA ILE A 471 16.20 6.39 4.81
C ILE A 471 15.35 7.28 3.93
N GLN A 472 16.02 8.17 3.20
CA GLN A 472 15.42 9.10 2.24
C GLN A 472 16.13 8.95 0.90
N ASN A 473 15.40 9.00 -0.21
CA ASN A 473 16.01 9.16 -1.52
C ASN A 473 16.41 10.63 -1.73
N GLU A 474 17.46 10.88 -2.52
CA GLU A 474 17.94 12.22 -2.83
C GLU A 474 16.87 13.16 -3.40
N ILE A 475 15.80 12.59 -3.96
CA ILE A 475 14.73 13.28 -4.68
C ILE A 475 13.59 13.73 -3.74
N THR A 476 13.44 13.11 -2.55
CA THR A 476 12.28 13.37 -1.63
C THR A 476 12.73 13.86 -0.24
N ARG A 477 13.82 14.62 -0.16
CA ARG A 477 14.29 15.15 1.11
C ARG A 477 13.26 16.08 1.74
N ILE A 478 12.56 15.57 2.77
CA ILE A 478 12.03 16.47 3.80
C ILE A 478 13.26 17.09 4.52
N SER A 479 13.13 18.30 5.03
CA SER A 479 14.25 18.87 5.78
C SER A 479 14.62 17.94 6.94
N ASP A 480 15.91 17.82 7.23
CA ASP A 480 16.39 16.98 8.33
C ASP A 480 15.71 17.40 9.65
N GLU A 481 15.39 18.69 9.81
CA GLU A 481 14.64 19.24 10.93
C GLU A 481 13.19 18.69 11.01
N GLU A 482 12.47 18.60 9.89
CA GLU A 482 11.11 18.04 9.87
C GLU A 482 11.13 16.53 10.15
N ALA A 483 12.12 15.81 9.62
CA ALA A 483 12.33 14.39 9.90
C ALA A 483 12.63 14.17 11.39
N GLU A 484 13.53 14.97 11.99
CA GLU A 484 13.85 14.91 13.41
C GLU A 484 12.62 15.20 14.29
N VAL A 485 11.83 16.20 13.95
CA VAL A 485 10.60 16.55 14.71
C VAL A 485 9.60 15.40 14.69
N ARG A 486 9.42 14.73 13.54
CA ARG A 486 8.52 13.56 13.41
C ARG A 486 9.03 12.39 14.23
N MET A 487 10.30 12.04 14.10
CA MET A 487 10.88 10.91 14.83
C MET A 487 10.98 11.16 16.34
N LYS A 488 11.19 12.41 16.75
CA LYS A 488 11.15 12.77 18.16
C LYS A 488 9.80 12.49 18.82
N LYS A 489 8.70 12.65 18.08
CA LYS A 489 7.36 12.29 18.55
C LYS A 489 7.18 10.77 18.72
N LEU A 490 7.97 9.95 18.04
CA LEU A 490 7.90 8.50 18.07
C LEU A 490 8.94 7.85 19.01
N GLN A 491 9.74 8.66 19.72
CA GLN A 491 10.78 8.13 20.62
C GLN A 491 10.23 7.17 21.68
N TYR A 492 8.97 7.36 22.13
CA TYR A 492 8.33 6.48 23.09
C TYR A 492 8.17 5.03 22.57
N LEU A 493 8.15 4.82 21.24
CA LEU A 493 8.08 3.49 20.63
C LEU A 493 9.38 2.71 20.71
N LYS A 494 10.52 3.39 20.92
CA LYS A 494 11.85 2.76 21.04
C LYS A 494 12.09 2.11 22.40
N GLN A 495 11.26 2.42 23.41
CA GLN A 495 11.38 1.78 24.71
C GLN A 495 10.95 0.32 24.58
N ASN A 496 11.82 -0.59 25.02
CA ASN A 496 11.49 -2.01 25.02
C ASN A 496 10.32 -2.24 26.00
N PRO A 497 9.18 -2.78 25.55
CA PRO A 497 7.99 -2.96 26.36
C PRO A 497 8.22 -3.78 27.63
N ARG A 498 9.22 -4.67 27.66
CA ARG A 498 9.59 -5.45 28.86
C ARG A 498 9.94 -4.56 30.05
N TYR A 499 10.51 -3.38 29.82
CA TYR A 499 10.93 -2.45 30.88
C TYR A 499 9.86 -1.42 31.25
N GLU A 500 8.72 -1.42 30.57
CA GLU A 500 7.58 -0.59 30.98
C GLU A 500 7.07 -1.04 32.36
N GLU A 501 6.81 -0.09 33.24
CA GLU A 501 6.46 -0.35 34.63
C GLU A 501 5.27 -1.31 34.79
N LEU A 502 4.23 -1.16 33.98
CA LEU A 502 3.04 -2.01 34.01
C LEU A 502 3.36 -3.46 33.60
N ASN A 503 4.20 -3.69 32.62
CA ASN A 503 4.57 -5.02 32.17
C ASN A 503 5.53 -5.69 33.18
N ARG A 504 6.49 -4.90 33.66
CA ARG A 504 7.43 -5.37 34.69
C ARG A 504 6.73 -5.76 35.98
N LEU A 505 5.70 -5.00 36.38
CA LEU A 505 4.90 -5.34 37.55
C LEU A 505 4.24 -6.71 37.41
N GLN A 506 3.65 -7.04 36.26
CA GLN A 506 2.99 -8.33 36.08
C GLN A 506 3.98 -9.51 36.06
N LEU A 507 5.15 -9.31 35.45
CA LEU A 507 6.22 -10.33 35.51
C LEU A 507 6.66 -10.62 36.95
N LEU A 508 6.94 -9.57 37.75
CA LEU A 508 7.35 -9.70 39.15
C LEU A 508 6.24 -10.33 40.02
N ARG A 509 4.96 -10.00 39.78
CA ARG A 509 3.82 -10.67 40.43
C ARG A 509 3.78 -12.15 40.09
N GLY A 510 3.98 -12.50 38.83
CA GLY A 510 4.04 -13.88 38.38
C GLY A 510 5.18 -14.65 39.05
N GLU A 511 6.39 -14.10 39.08
CA GLU A 511 7.55 -14.69 39.74
C GLU A 511 7.28 -14.92 41.25
N ARG A 512 6.70 -13.95 41.95
CA ARG A 512 6.34 -14.08 43.35
C ARG A 512 5.34 -15.22 43.54
N LEU A 513 4.25 -15.25 42.78
CA LEU A 513 3.23 -16.33 42.91
C LEU A 513 3.77 -17.70 42.52
N TYR A 514 4.73 -17.79 41.61
CA TYR A 514 5.44 -19.02 41.27
C TYR A 514 6.20 -19.58 42.49
N GLU A 515 6.79 -18.71 43.33
CA GLU A 515 7.46 -19.13 44.57
C GLU A 515 6.46 -19.50 45.66
N GLU A 516 5.35 -18.75 45.79
CA GLU A 516 4.36 -18.88 46.83
C GLU A 516 3.37 -20.05 46.64
N ILE A 517 3.10 -20.47 45.36
CA ILE A 517 2.10 -21.52 45.02
C ILE A 517 2.76 -22.71 44.30
N PRO A 518 3.40 -23.65 45.02
CA PRO A 518 4.12 -24.78 44.41
C PRO A 518 3.25 -25.65 43.50
N GLU A 519 1.96 -25.80 43.82
CA GLU A 519 1.01 -26.66 43.09
C GLU A 519 0.64 -26.08 41.72
N LYS A 520 0.80 -24.78 41.52
CA LYS A 520 0.44 -24.05 40.29
C LYS A 520 1.64 -23.58 39.47
N ARG A 521 2.86 -23.97 39.86
CA ARG A 521 4.10 -23.53 39.19
C ARG A 521 4.07 -23.70 37.68
N ASN A 522 3.62 -24.83 37.18
CA ASN A 522 3.59 -25.08 35.74
C ASN A 522 2.62 -24.17 35.00
N GLU A 523 1.47 -23.86 35.62
CA GLU A 523 0.47 -22.96 35.03
C GLU A 523 0.97 -21.52 35.02
N ILE A 524 1.61 -21.09 36.11
CA ILE A 524 2.18 -19.73 36.26
C ILE A 524 3.35 -19.54 35.32
N ASP A 525 4.27 -20.50 35.24
CA ASP A 525 5.42 -20.46 34.34
C ASP A 525 4.99 -20.34 32.88
N HIS A 526 3.99 -21.15 32.49
CA HIS A 526 3.43 -21.10 31.16
C HIS A 526 2.85 -19.71 30.82
N ALA A 527 2.07 -19.12 31.71
CA ALA A 527 1.47 -17.80 31.53
C ALA A 527 2.53 -16.69 31.47
N ILE A 528 3.59 -16.76 32.27
CA ILE A 528 4.73 -15.85 32.24
C ILE A 528 5.45 -15.99 30.89
N MET A 529 5.78 -17.19 30.44
CA MET A 529 6.47 -17.47 29.19
C MET A 529 5.67 -16.98 27.98
N GLU A 530 4.35 -17.19 27.95
CA GLU A 530 3.48 -16.66 26.90
C GLU A 530 3.54 -15.13 26.86
N PHE A 531 3.45 -14.47 28.00
CA PHE A 531 3.55 -13.01 28.06
C PHE A 531 4.92 -12.51 27.64
N GLU A 532 6.02 -13.15 28.07
CA GLU A 532 7.38 -12.82 27.64
C GLU A 532 7.57 -13.00 26.12
N GLN A 533 6.97 -14.04 25.54
CA GLN A 533 6.98 -14.24 24.10
C GLN A 533 6.26 -13.10 23.35
N VAL A 534 5.13 -12.63 23.89
CA VAL A 534 4.41 -11.48 23.33
C VAL A 534 5.23 -10.20 23.49
N LEU A 535 5.86 -9.99 24.66
CA LEU A 535 6.76 -8.85 24.90
C LEU A 535 7.95 -8.84 23.93
N SER A 536 8.51 -9.99 23.59
CA SER A 536 9.64 -10.09 22.66
C SER A 536 9.26 -9.66 21.23
N LYS A 537 7.99 -9.84 20.84
CA LYS A 537 7.47 -9.39 19.54
C LYS A 537 7.22 -7.87 19.47
N GLN A 538 7.26 -7.18 20.60
CA GLN A 538 7.12 -5.72 20.74
C GLN A 538 5.85 -5.13 20.10
N ASP A 539 4.79 -5.95 19.95
CA ASP A 539 3.48 -5.53 19.43
C ASP A 539 2.64 -4.97 20.59
N ARG A 540 2.44 -3.67 20.64
CA ARG A 540 1.81 -2.98 21.77
C ARG A 540 0.36 -3.41 22.01
N LEU A 541 -0.42 -3.64 20.95
CA LEU A 541 -1.81 -4.08 21.08
C LEU A 541 -1.88 -5.49 21.68
N LYS A 542 -1.08 -6.41 21.15
CA LYS A 542 -0.99 -7.79 21.68
C LYS A 542 -0.44 -7.82 23.09
N ILE A 543 0.53 -6.95 23.42
CA ILE A 543 1.06 -6.80 24.77
C ILE A 543 -0.03 -6.36 25.74
N GLU A 544 -0.85 -5.38 25.38
CA GLU A 544 -1.92 -4.91 26.26
C GLU A 544 -2.98 -5.99 26.48
N GLN A 545 -3.38 -6.72 25.45
CA GLN A 545 -4.31 -7.84 25.55
C GLN A 545 -3.75 -8.97 26.43
N SER A 546 -2.52 -9.41 26.17
CA SER A 546 -1.85 -10.46 26.91
C SER A 546 -1.59 -10.04 28.37
N ARG A 547 -1.24 -8.77 28.61
CA ARG A 547 -1.11 -8.23 29.97
C ARG A 547 -2.44 -8.29 30.73
N LYS A 548 -3.57 -7.93 30.12
CA LYS A 548 -4.89 -8.05 30.75
C LYS A 548 -5.22 -9.51 31.10
N GLN A 549 -4.91 -10.45 30.20
CA GLN A 549 -5.10 -11.88 30.46
C GLN A 549 -4.24 -12.37 31.61
N LEU A 550 -2.93 -12.05 31.62
CA LEU A 550 -2.03 -12.39 32.70
C LEU A 550 -2.49 -11.77 34.03
N THR A 551 -2.87 -10.49 34.04
CA THR A 551 -3.38 -9.79 35.21
C THR A 551 -4.58 -10.53 35.81
N SER A 552 -5.59 -10.85 34.97
CA SER A 552 -6.78 -11.57 35.42
C SER A 552 -6.46 -12.97 36.01
N PHE A 553 -5.51 -13.68 35.39
CA PHE A 553 -5.07 -14.98 35.88
C PHE A 553 -4.37 -14.87 37.24
N LEU A 554 -3.46 -13.91 37.41
CA LEU A 554 -2.75 -13.67 38.67
C LEU A 554 -3.70 -13.20 39.78
N ASP A 555 -4.69 -12.35 39.47
CA ASP A 555 -5.71 -11.88 40.40
C ASP A 555 -6.55 -13.06 40.96
N ILE A 556 -6.90 -14.03 40.14
CA ILE A 556 -7.62 -15.25 40.55
C ILE A 556 -6.76 -16.07 41.51
N LEU A 557 -5.48 -16.22 41.25
CA LEU A 557 -4.57 -16.96 42.13
C LEU A 557 -4.39 -16.26 43.47
N GLU A 558 -4.20 -14.95 43.49
CA GLU A 558 -4.09 -14.14 44.71
C GLU A 558 -5.39 -14.19 45.55
N PHE A 559 -6.55 -14.22 44.89
CA PHE A 559 -7.84 -14.34 45.58
C PHE A 559 -7.93 -15.69 46.33
N HIS A 560 -7.58 -16.79 45.69
CA HIS A 560 -7.60 -18.13 46.33
C HIS A 560 -6.54 -18.35 47.40
N MET A 561 -5.48 -17.53 47.44
CA MET A 561 -4.52 -17.57 48.54
C MET A 561 -5.02 -16.88 49.80
N ASN A 562 -5.97 -15.96 49.68
CA ASN A 562 -6.50 -15.16 50.78
C ASN A 562 -7.81 -15.77 51.38
N GLU A 563 -8.31 -16.85 50.79
CA GLU A 563 -9.38 -17.70 51.36
C GLU A 563 -8.78 -18.88 52.15
#